data_3c61b285f258a856f88835152493325f
#
_entry.id   3c61b285f258a856f88835152493325f
#
_cell.length_a   1.000
_cell.length_b   1.000
_cell.length_c   1.000
_cell.angle_alpha   90.00
_cell.angle_beta   90.00
_cell.angle_gamma   90.00
#
_symmetry.space_group_name_H-M   'P 1'
#
loop_
_entity.id
_entity.type
_entity.pdbx_description
1 polymer ?
#
loop_
_entity_poly.entity_id
_entity_poly.type
_entity_poly.pdbx_seq_one_letter_code
_entity_poly.pdbx_strand_id
1 'polypeptide(L)'
;MGYEVHPEQGWVNRGNLYRMKELMKRAKAGDRMVLAFLGGSITQGSLSSEYTNCYAYLVYDWFVKRFPKTAFTYVNAGVGGTTSQFGVARVDEDVLAYKPDFVIIEFSVNDDNTDFFQETYEGLVRKVYGNAFEPAVLLVHNICYDTGISAEEKHRQIGAHYELPSVSMKSTIYPEVVAGRIQNRQITPDDLHPNTDGHALLAEVITDFLDKVYSQMEEEEKPVDMPAPMTVNAYQNARRYQNHNSTPVCQGWEADPALKKYVNDMFRNGWTASEKGANITFAVEGTEIAVQYRKSVNLPAPIAVAVVDGDEEKAVPLDANFDETWGDCLYISTVANHIVKGNHKVEIRLTQTHENDAVPFYLVSVIGSY
;
A
#
# COMPACT_ATOMS: atom_id res chain seq x y z
N MET A 1 -10.56 -9.06 28.73
CA MET A 1 -10.48 -10.52 28.54
C MET A 1 -9.43 -10.74 27.48
N GLY A 2 -8.41 -11.57 27.74
CA GLY A 2 -7.42 -11.89 26.73
C GLY A 2 -8.02 -12.92 25.77
N TYR A 3 -7.91 -12.67 24.47
CA TYR A 3 -8.20 -13.66 23.45
C TYR A 3 -7.06 -14.68 23.42
N GLU A 4 -7.36 -15.95 23.23
CA GLU A 4 -6.35 -16.99 23.06
C GLU A 4 -6.17 -17.23 21.55
N VAL A 5 -4.97 -16.95 21.06
CA VAL A 5 -4.54 -17.20 19.68
C VAL A 5 -3.25 -18.00 19.68
N HIS A 6 -2.89 -18.57 18.55
CA HIS A 6 -1.68 -19.38 18.38
C HIS A 6 -0.65 -18.64 17.51
N PRO A 7 0.02 -17.59 18.04
CA PRO A 7 0.92 -16.74 17.23
C PRO A 7 2.09 -17.53 16.64
N GLU A 8 2.49 -18.66 17.27
CA GLU A 8 3.55 -19.54 16.76
C GLU A 8 3.23 -20.19 15.41
N GLN A 9 1.95 -20.24 15.00
CA GLN A 9 1.50 -20.73 13.69
C GLN A 9 1.51 -19.63 12.63
N GLY A 10 1.78 -18.38 13.02
CA GLY A 10 1.74 -17.22 12.15
C GLY A 10 2.88 -17.17 11.14
N TRP A 11 4.00 -17.78 11.42
CA TRP A 11 5.16 -17.76 10.54
C TRP A 11 4.99 -18.75 9.36
N VAL A 12 4.37 -18.28 8.29
CA VAL A 12 3.93 -19.13 7.15
C VAL A 12 4.96 -19.27 6.04
N ASN A 13 5.96 -18.39 5.99
CA ASN A 13 7.14 -18.54 5.15
C ASN A 13 8.37 -18.12 5.96
N ARG A 14 9.35 -19.05 6.10
CA ARG A 14 10.55 -18.74 6.85
C ARG A 14 11.36 -17.64 6.18
N GLY A 15 11.52 -17.75 4.89
CA GLY A 15 12.40 -16.89 4.12
C GLY A 15 13.87 -16.93 4.56
N ASN A 16 14.66 -16.04 4.00
CA ASN A 16 16.01 -15.76 4.42
C ASN A 16 16.00 -14.64 5.48
N LEU A 17 16.60 -14.89 6.63
CA LEU A 17 16.59 -13.97 7.77
C LEU A 17 17.85 -13.11 7.88
N TYR A 18 18.77 -13.20 6.92
CA TYR A 18 20.05 -12.49 6.99
C TYR A 18 19.87 -11.00 7.29
N ARG A 19 19.08 -10.27 6.46
CA ARG A 19 18.86 -8.83 6.66
C ARG A 19 18.14 -8.52 7.97
N MET A 20 17.23 -9.39 8.41
CA MET A 20 16.51 -9.22 9.68
C MET A 20 17.46 -9.41 10.89
N LYS A 21 18.35 -10.39 10.82
CA LYS A 21 19.37 -10.62 11.85
C LYS A 21 20.39 -9.48 11.92
N GLU A 22 20.86 -9.00 10.77
CA GLU A 22 21.77 -7.84 10.71
C GLU A 22 21.09 -6.56 11.22
N LEU A 23 19.81 -6.32 10.90
CA LEU A 23 19.00 -5.25 11.49
C LEU A 23 19.03 -5.33 13.04
N MET A 24 18.76 -6.50 13.60
CA MET A 24 18.71 -6.69 15.06
C MET A 24 20.07 -6.55 15.73
N LYS A 25 21.16 -7.01 15.09
CA LYS A 25 22.54 -6.80 15.58
C LYS A 25 22.91 -5.33 15.61
N ARG A 26 22.60 -4.57 14.54
CA ARG A 26 22.80 -3.12 14.46
C ARG A 26 21.96 -2.39 15.50
N ALA A 27 20.71 -2.80 15.70
CA ALA A 27 19.87 -2.27 16.76
C ALA A 27 20.45 -2.53 18.15
N LYS A 28 20.96 -3.73 18.41
CA LYS A 28 21.64 -4.08 19.68
C LYS A 28 22.90 -3.24 19.90
N ALA A 29 23.60 -2.85 18.85
CA ALA A 29 24.76 -1.97 18.89
C ALA A 29 24.40 -0.50 19.16
N GLY A 30 23.16 -0.07 18.92
CA GLY A 30 22.67 1.27 19.19
C GLY A 30 22.66 2.21 17.98
N ASP A 31 22.66 1.66 16.77
CA ASP A 31 22.56 2.44 15.53
C ASP A 31 21.20 3.18 15.46
N ARG A 32 21.20 4.33 14.78
CA ARG A 32 19.92 4.99 14.44
C ARG A 32 19.25 4.23 13.30
N MET A 33 17.95 3.95 13.42
CA MET A 33 17.22 3.13 12.48
C MET A 33 15.84 3.68 12.13
N VAL A 34 15.39 3.39 10.92
CA VAL A 34 14.06 3.76 10.41
C VAL A 34 13.24 2.49 10.19
N LEU A 35 12.07 2.43 10.83
CA LEU A 35 11.10 1.35 10.69
C LEU A 35 9.89 1.89 9.94
N ALA A 36 9.60 1.32 8.77
CA ALA A 36 8.51 1.75 7.90
C ALA A 36 7.43 0.67 7.77
N PHE A 37 6.18 1.12 7.70
CA PHE A 37 4.99 0.28 7.58
C PHE A 37 4.19 0.76 6.37
N LEU A 38 4.11 -0.06 5.33
CA LEU A 38 3.46 0.26 4.07
C LEU A 38 2.23 -0.64 3.89
N GLY A 39 1.06 -0.05 3.67
CA GLY A 39 -0.16 -0.83 3.52
C GLY A 39 -1.41 0.02 3.30
N GLY A 40 -2.56 -0.63 3.51
CA GLY A 40 -3.88 -0.04 3.42
C GLY A 40 -4.37 0.58 4.73
N SER A 41 -5.69 0.55 4.94
CA SER A 41 -6.37 1.10 6.13
C SER A 41 -5.97 0.41 7.43
N ILE A 42 -5.68 -0.89 7.40
CA ILE A 42 -5.25 -1.63 8.60
C ILE A 42 -3.87 -1.14 9.03
N THR A 43 -2.94 -0.92 8.10
CA THR A 43 -1.64 -0.33 8.40
C THR A 43 -1.74 1.12 8.85
N GLN A 44 -2.66 1.90 8.26
CA GLN A 44 -2.98 3.27 8.72
C GLN A 44 -3.43 3.30 10.18
N GLY A 45 -4.07 2.24 10.67
CA GLY A 45 -4.60 2.11 12.04
C GLY A 45 -6.09 2.41 12.16
N SER A 46 -6.86 2.19 11.07
CA SER A 46 -8.32 2.38 11.10
C SER A 46 -8.96 1.58 12.23
N LEU A 47 -9.92 2.18 12.93
CA LEU A 47 -10.64 1.68 14.10
C LEU A 47 -9.79 1.39 15.35
N SER A 48 -8.48 1.63 15.36
CA SER A 48 -7.76 1.72 16.63
C SER A 48 -8.22 2.95 17.42
N SER A 49 -8.31 2.84 18.74
CA SER A 49 -8.76 3.96 19.59
C SER A 49 -7.81 5.16 19.55
N GLU A 50 -6.52 4.89 19.35
CA GLU A 50 -5.45 5.89 19.18
C GLU A 50 -4.40 5.33 18.22
N TYR A 51 -3.61 6.21 17.58
CA TYR A 51 -2.56 5.78 16.64
C TYR A 51 -1.50 4.88 17.31
N THR A 52 -1.27 5.04 18.62
CA THR A 52 -0.34 4.22 19.42
C THR A 52 -0.87 2.82 19.72
N ASN A 53 -2.14 2.55 19.45
CA ASN A 53 -2.79 1.26 19.63
C ASN A 53 -2.93 0.47 18.31
N CYS A 54 -2.51 1.04 17.18
CA CYS A 54 -2.49 0.28 15.92
C CYS A 54 -1.31 -0.71 15.88
N TYR A 55 -1.47 -1.81 15.13
CA TYR A 55 -0.45 -2.87 15.08
C TYR A 55 0.93 -2.34 14.67
N ALA A 56 0.97 -1.42 13.72
CA ALA A 56 2.22 -0.84 13.22
C ALA A 56 3.00 -0.13 14.34
N TYR A 57 2.30 0.66 15.18
CA TYR A 57 2.93 1.31 16.32
C TYR A 57 3.32 0.31 17.41
N LEU A 58 2.50 -0.70 17.68
CA LEU A 58 2.81 -1.74 18.67
C LEU A 58 4.04 -2.56 18.28
N VAL A 59 4.22 -2.85 16.99
CA VAL A 59 5.45 -3.48 16.47
C VAL A 59 6.65 -2.55 16.59
N TYR A 60 6.49 -1.26 16.27
CA TYR A 60 7.52 -0.25 16.50
C TYR A 60 7.91 -0.18 17.98
N ASP A 61 6.94 -0.16 18.90
CA ASP A 61 7.16 -0.12 20.35
C ASP A 61 7.89 -1.38 20.86
N TRP A 62 7.64 -2.56 20.23
CA TRP A 62 8.42 -3.78 20.50
C TRP A 62 9.91 -3.54 20.22
N PHE A 63 10.29 -2.93 19.09
CA PHE A 63 11.69 -2.61 18.79
C PHE A 63 12.26 -1.64 19.82
N VAL A 64 11.54 -0.58 20.17
CA VAL A 64 11.98 0.41 21.16
C VAL A 64 12.26 -0.25 22.51
N LYS A 65 11.37 -1.12 22.96
CA LYS A 65 11.52 -1.84 24.22
C LYS A 65 12.64 -2.89 24.19
N ARG A 66 12.79 -3.58 23.08
CA ARG A 66 13.80 -4.64 22.90
C ARG A 66 15.22 -4.08 22.77
N PHE A 67 15.37 -2.90 22.16
CA PHE A 67 16.66 -2.28 21.87
C PHE A 67 16.74 -0.85 22.44
N PRO A 68 16.80 -0.69 23.77
CA PRO A 68 16.66 0.63 24.42
C PRO A 68 17.84 1.60 24.19
N LYS A 69 18.92 1.14 23.54
CA LYS A 69 20.07 2.00 23.15
C LYS A 69 19.90 2.63 21.77
N THR A 70 18.93 2.16 20.98
CA THR A 70 18.71 2.58 19.60
C THR A 70 17.67 3.67 19.51
N ALA A 71 17.95 4.69 18.72
CA ALA A 71 16.98 5.71 18.36
C ALA A 71 16.24 5.27 17.07
N PHE A 72 14.98 4.89 17.22
CA PHE A 72 14.13 4.49 16.09
C PHE A 72 13.30 5.66 15.57
N THR A 73 13.17 5.75 14.25
CA THR A 73 12.20 6.61 13.57
C THR A 73 11.05 5.74 13.09
N TYR A 74 9.83 6.15 13.42
CA TYR A 74 8.60 5.50 12.98
C TYR A 74 8.05 6.16 11.72
N VAL A 75 7.82 5.37 10.66
CA VAL A 75 7.20 5.83 9.41
C VAL A 75 5.99 4.95 9.13
N ASN A 76 4.79 5.51 9.29
CA ASN A 76 3.56 4.83 8.89
C ASN A 76 3.09 5.38 7.55
N ALA A 77 3.19 4.56 6.51
CA ALA A 77 2.76 4.82 5.15
C ALA A 77 1.48 4.03 4.79
N GLY A 78 0.60 3.77 5.77
CA GLY A 78 -0.73 3.23 5.54
C GLY A 78 -1.66 4.28 4.94
N VAL A 79 -2.38 3.93 3.87
CA VAL A 79 -3.39 4.77 3.21
C VAL A 79 -4.64 3.94 2.94
N GLY A 80 -5.75 4.30 3.59
CA GLY A 80 -7.00 3.55 3.51
C GLY A 80 -7.57 3.41 2.10
N GLY A 81 -8.18 2.24 1.81
CA GLY A 81 -8.81 1.96 0.53
C GLY A 81 -7.85 1.87 -0.66
N THR A 82 -6.56 1.57 -0.42
CA THR A 82 -5.55 1.52 -1.48
C THR A 82 -4.90 0.14 -1.60
N THR A 83 -4.51 -0.21 -2.82
CA THR A 83 -3.94 -1.49 -3.23
C THR A 83 -2.43 -1.42 -3.44
N SER A 84 -1.79 -2.58 -3.69
CA SER A 84 -0.36 -2.65 -4.04
C SER A 84 -0.04 -1.92 -5.35
N GLN A 85 -1.00 -1.77 -6.28
CA GLN A 85 -0.83 -0.95 -7.49
C GLN A 85 -0.51 0.50 -7.14
N PHE A 86 -1.20 1.08 -6.15
CA PHE A 86 -0.84 2.41 -5.66
C PHE A 86 0.37 2.36 -4.74
N GLY A 87 0.51 1.31 -3.95
CA GLY A 87 1.67 1.07 -3.10
C GLY A 87 2.99 1.25 -3.85
N VAL A 88 3.15 0.57 -4.99
CA VAL A 88 4.37 0.60 -5.81
C VAL A 88 4.64 1.98 -6.43
N ALA A 89 3.58 2.74 -6.76
CA ALA A 89 3.71 4.06 -7.36
C ALA A 89 4.10 5.17 -6.35
N ARG A 90 3.82 4.96 -5.04
CA ARG A 90 4.08 5.95 -3.98
C ARG A 90 5.23 5.61 -3.04
N VAL A 91 5.73 4.38 -3.10
CA VAL A 91 6.72 3.88 -2.12
C VAL A 91 8.01 4.68 -2.09
N ASP A 92 8.43 5.28 -3.23
CA ASP A 92 9.63 6.12 -3.29
C ASP A 92 9.51 7.34 -2.36
N GLU A 93 8.36 8.03 -2.42
CA GLU A 93 8.12 9.25 -1.64
C GLU A 93 7.73 8.94 -0.19
N ASP A 94 6.83 7.94 0.00
CA ASP A 94 6.21 7.69 1.29
C ASP A 94 7.05 6.78 2.21
N VAL A 95 8.02 6.04 1.67
CA VAL A 95 8.84 5.05 2.40
C VAL A 95 10.33 5.18 2.09
N LEU A 96 10.74 5.02 0.83
CA LEU A 96 12.15 4.90 0.47
C LEU A 96 12.94 6.21 0.64
N ALA A 97 12.27 7.36 0.56
CA ALA A 97 12.86 8.67 0.88
C ALA A 97 13.40 8.76 2.31
N TYR A 98 12.84 7.96 3.24
CA TYR A 98 13.31 7.89 4.63
C TYR A 98 14.47 6.92 4.85
N LYS A 99 14.91 6.19 3.81
CA LYS A 99 15.98 5.19 3.87
C LYS A 99 15.73 4.15 4.96
N PRO A 100 14.64 3.39 4.89
CA PRO A 100 14.26 2.47 5.94
C PRO A 100 15.26 1.32 6.09
N ASP A 101 15.51 0.91 7.34
CA ASP A 101 16.23 -0.30 7.69
C ASP A 101 15.31 -1.52 7.74
N PHE A 102 14.02 -1.29 8.01
CA PHE A 102 12.98 -2.31 8.08
C PHE A 102 11.70 -1.84 7.42
N VAL A 103 11.06 -2.71 6.64
CA VAL A 103 9.76 -2.43 6.00
C VAL A 103 8.80 -3.59 6.19
N ILE A 104 7.61 -3.32 6.74
CA ILE A 104 6.45 -4.21 6.64
C ILE A 104 5.65 -3.82 5.39
N ILE A 105 5.23 -4.81 4.60
CA ILE A 105 4.35 -4.66 3.44
C ILE A 105 3.05 -5.44 3.69
N GLU A 106 1.89 -4.74 3.68
CA GLU A 106 0.57 -5.32 3.95
C GLU A 106 -0.51 -4.75 3.00
N PHE A 107 -1.02 -5.56 2.08
CA PHE A 107 -2.10 -5.22 1.14
C PHE A 107 -3.08 -6.37 0.91
N SER A 108 -2.99 -7.44 1.70
CA SER A 108 -3.66 -8.70 1.40
C SER A 108 -5.20 -8.67 1.45
N VAL A 109 -5.79 -7.68 2.14
CA VAL A 109 -7.25 -7.47 2.18
C VAL A 109 -7.73 -6.41 1.18
N ASN A 110 -6.81 -5.67 0.57
CA ASN A 110 -7.11 -4.64 -0.42
C ASN A 110 -6.91 -5.12 -1.85
N ASP A 111 -5.94 -6.00 -2.06
CA ASP A 111 -5.69 -6.66 -3.34
C ASP A 111 -6.63 -7.85 -3.50
N ASP A 112 -7.09 -8.09 -4.72
CA ASP A 112 -7.76 -9.34 -5.08
C ASP A 112 -6.73 -10.45 -5.33
N ASN A 113 -7.13 -11.72 -5.15
CA ASN A 113 -6.27 -12.88 -5.38
C ASN A 113 -6.15 -13.19 -6.89
N THR A 114 -5.61 -12.25 -7.67
CA THR A 114 -5.49 -12.29 -9.14
C THR A 114 -4.05 -12.14 -9.61
N ASP A 115 -3.78 -12.50 -10.87
CA ASP A 115 -2.46 -12.34 -11.49
C ASP A 115 -2.07 -10.86 -11.60
N PHE A 116 -3.05 -9.97 -11.81
CA PHE A 116 -2.83 -8.52 -11.82
C PHE A 116 -2.24 -8.03 -10.50
N PHE A 117 -2.86 -8.39 -9.37
CA PHE A 117 -2.34 -7.97 -8.06
C PHE A 117 -1.08 -8.75 -7.65
N GLN A 118 -0.86 -9.96 -8.16
CA GLN A 118 0.42 -10.64 -8.00
C GLN A 118 1.55 -9.84 -8.63
N GLU A 119 1.33 -9.31 -9.83
CA GLU A 119 2.33 -8.51 -10.56
C GLU A 119 2.58 -7.15 -9.90
N THR A 120 1.53 -6.41 -9.50
CA THR A 120 1.69 -5.13 -8.80
C THR A 120 2.39 -5.30 -7.45
N TYR A 121 2.05 -6.36 -6.71
CA TYR A 121 2.69 -6.71 -5.44
C TYR A 121 4.15 -7.13 -5.64
N GLU A 122 4.46 -7.91 -6.68
CA GLU A 122 5.85 -8.24 -7.03
C GLU A 122 6.65 -6.98 -7.32
N GLY A 123 6.12 -6.08 -8.18
CA GLY A 123 6.77 -4.81 -8.49
C GLY A 123 7.10 -4.00 -7.23
N LEU A 124 6.16 -3.95 -6.27
CA LEU A 124 6.36 -3.30 -4.98
C LEU A 124 7.45 -3.98 -4.15
N VAL A 125 7.39 -5.30 -3.99
CA VAL A 125 8.37 -6.09 -3.23
C VAL A 125 9.76 -5.90 -3.83
N ARG A 126 9.90 -6.01 -5.15
CA ARG A 126 11.18 -5.80 -5.85
C ARG A 126 11.75 -4.40 -5.63
N LYS A 127 10.89 -3.39 -5.71
CA LYS A 127 11.29 -1.98 -5.54
C LYS A 127 11.80 -1.69 -4.12
N VAL A 128 11.19 -2.31 -3.10
CA VAL A 128 11.60 -2.20 -1.70
C VAL A 128 12.83 -3.07 -1.41
N TYR A 129 12.75 -4.37 -1.67
CA TYR A 129 13.80 -5.33 -1.32
C TYR A 129 15.07 -5.13 -2.14
N GLY A 130 14.94 -4.74 -3.42
CA GLY A 130 16.06 -4.41 -4.31
C GLY A 130 16.64 -3.00 -4.13
N ASN A 131 16.17 -2.24 -3.14
CA ASN A 131 16.67 -0.89 -2.90
C ASN A 131 18.13 -0.92 -2.38
N ALA A 132 18.92 0.10 -2.76
CA ALA A 132 20.32 0.22 -2.36
C ALA A 132 20.56 0.31 -0.84
N PHE A 133 19.53 0.59 -0.04
CA PHE A 133 19.60 0.57 1.43
C PHE A 133 19.43 -0.82 2.02
N GLU A 134 19.08 -1.82 1.20
CA GLU A 134 18.91 -3.22 1.58
C GLU A 134 18.04 -3.43 2.83
N PRO A 135 16.81 -2.87 2.90
CA PRO A 135 15.99 -3.02 4.09
C PRO A 135 15.67 -4.48 4.37
N ALA A 136 15.53 -4.84 5.64
CA ALA A 136 14.87 -6.07 6.03
C ALA A 136 13.38 -5.93 5.71
N VAL A 137 12.77 -6.93 5.07
CA VAL A 137 11.36 -6.91 4.67
C VAL A 137 10.60 -8.03 5.36
N LEU A 138 9.43 -7.70 5.90
CA LEU A 138 8.45 -8.65 6.42
C LEU A 138 7.13 -8.48 5.67
N LEU A 139 6.63 -9.56 5.09
CA LEU A 139 5.33 -9.58 4.46
C LEU A 139 4.27 -9.97 5.49
N VAL A 140 3.21 -9.17 5.61
CA VAL A 140 2.12 -9.41 6.55
C VAL A 140 0.84 -9.68 5.77
N HIS A 141 0.16 -10.79 6.11
CA HIS A 141 -1.07 -11.20 5.45
C HIS A 141 -2.24 -11.15 6.43
N ASN A 142 -3.08 -10.14 6.25
CA ASN A 142 -4.38 -10.03 6.89
C ASN A 142 -5.46 -10.77 6.10
N ILE A 143 -6.64 -10.88 6.67
CA ILE A 143 -7.79 -11.58 6.09
C ILE A 143 -9.08 -10.84 6.46
N CYS A 144 -10.09 -10.89 5.60
CA CYS A 144 -11.45 -10.52 5.97
C CYS A 144 -12.02 -11.63 6.85
N TYR A 145 -12.23 -11.34 8.12
CA TYR A 145 -12.57 -12.37 9.13
C TYR A 145 -13.98 -12.94 8.99
N ASP A 146 -14.87 -12.27 8.27
CA ASP A 146 -16.23 -12.75 7.97
C ASP A 146 -16.24 -13.76 6.81
N THR A 147 -15.44 -13.51 5.77
CA THR A 147 -15.46 -14.28 4.51
C THR A 147 -14.27 -15.21 4.34
N GLY A 148 -13.17 -14.95 5.03
CA GLY A 148 -11.91 -15.64 4.83
C GLY A 148 -11.19 -15.27 3.52
N ILE A 149 -11.61 -14.16 2.86
CA ILE A 149 -11.04 -13.68 1.60
C ILE A 149 -9.78 -12.86 1.88
N SER A 150 -8.74 -13.10 1.09
CA SER A 150 -7.53 -12.28 1.00
C SER A 150 -6.71 -12.65 -0.24
N ALA A 151 -5.78 -11.80 -0.64
CA ALA A 151 -4.78 -12.07 -1.68
C ALA A 151 -3.56 -12.85 -1.15
N GLU A 152 -3.62 -13.40 0.06
CA GLU A 152 -2.49 -14.09 0.70
C GLU A 152 -1.84 -15.13 -0.20
N GLU A 153 -2.62 -15.91 -0.96
CA GLU A 153 -2.07 -16.97 -1.81
C GLU A 153 -1.09 -16.42 -2.84
N LYS A 154 -1.47 -15.34 -3.55
CA LYS A 154 -0.62 -14.68 -4.55
C LYS A 154 0.57 -13.96 -3.90
N HIS A 155 0.35 -13.28 -2.78
CA HIS A 155 1.42 -12.60 -2.03
C HIS A 155 2.44 -13.57 -1.46
N ARG A 156 2.00 -14.75 -0.96
CA ARG A 156 2.92 -15.78 -0.47
C ARG A 156 3.78 -16.40 -1.57
N GLN A 157 3.26 -16.56 -2.79
CA GLN A 157 4.06 -17.01 -3.94
C GLN A 157 5.22 -16.04 -4.19
N ILE A 158 4.96 -14.73 -4.15
CA ILE A 158 6.00 -13.69 -4.25
C ILE A 158 6.96 -13.80 -3.06
N GLY A 159 6.46 -13.89 -1.82
CA GLY A 159 7.28 -14.05 -0.63
C GLY A 159 8.22 -15.27 -0.71
N ALA A 160 7.70 -16.41 -1.16
CA ALA A 160 8.49 -17.63 -1.31
C ALA A 160 9.55 -17.51 -2.42
N HIS A 161 9.22 -16.87 -3.56
CA HIS A 161 10.14 -16.66 -4.67
C HIS A 161 11.33 -15.77 -4.31
N TYR A 162 11.11 -14.72 -3.50
CA TYR A 162 12.16 -13.81 -3.02
C TYR A 162 12.78 -14.23 -1.68
N GLU A 163 12.45 -15.40 -1.18
CA GLU A 163 12.88 -15.89 0.14
C GLU A 163 12.62 -14.85 1.25
N LEU A 164 11.46 -14.17 1.22
CA LEU A 164 11.10 -13.20 2.23
C LEU A 164 10.26 -13.83 3.34
N PRO A 165 10.55 -13.54 4.62
CA PRO A 165 9.72 -14.01 5.73
C PRO A 165 8.32 -13.42 5.64
N SER A 166 7.32 -14.22 6.01
CA SER A 166 5.94 -13.76 6.06
C SER A 166 5.16 -14.33 7.23
N VAL A 167 4.23 -13.51 7.74
CA VAL A 167 3.30 -13.87 8.81
C VAL A 167 1.86 -13.74 8.34
N SER A 168 0.96 -14.61 8.85
CA SER A 168 -0.41 -14.72 8.40
C SER A 168 -1.40 -14.75 9.56
N MET A 169 -2.43 -13.93 9.48
CA MET A 169 -3.59 -13.93 10.38
C MET A 169 -4.56 -15.05 10.05
N LYS A 170 -4.50 -15.58 8.81
CA LYS A 170 -5.30 -16.73 8.37
C LYS A 170 -4.94 -18.03 9.09
N SER A 171 -3.68 -18.18 9.51
CA SER A 171 -3.21 -19.34 10.24
C SER A 171 -3.27 -19.20 11.77
N THR A 172 -3.59 -18.01 12.28
CA THR A 172 -3.55 -17.70 13.73
C THR A 172 -4.89 -17.24 14.28
N ILE A 173 -5.33 -16.04 13.95
CA ILE A 173 -6.55 -15.43 14.49
C ILE A 173 -7.80 -16.01 13.81
N TYR A 174 -7.78 -16.19 12.48
CA TYR A 174 -8.92 -16.65 11.71
C TYR A 174 -9.45 -18.02 12.13
N PRO A 175 -8.63 -19.05 12.46
CA PRO A 175 -9.14 -20.31 12.99
C PRO A 175 -9.94 -20.18 14.29
N GLU A 176 -9.58 -19.20 15.15
CA GLU A 176 -10.29 -18.91 16.39
C GLU A 176 -11.66 -18.26 16.14
N VAL A 177 -11.72 -17.43 15.07
CA VAL A 177 -12.99 -16.83 14.60
C VAL A 177 -13.88 -17.91 13.99
N VAL A 178 -13.37 -18.76 13.11
CA VAL A 178 -14.13 -19.87 12.49
C VAL A 178 -14.65 -20.86 13.54
N ALA A 179 -13.85 -21.12 14.58
CA ALA A 179 -14.26 -21.99 15.68
C ALA A 179 -15.24 -21.33 16.67
N GLY A 180 -15.54 -20.03 16.48
CA GLY A 180 -16.43 -19.26 17.35
C GLY A 180 -15.86 -18.94 18.74
N ARG A 181 -14.56 -19.16 18.95
CA ARG A 181 -13.87 -18.77 20.19
C ARG A 181 -13.63 -17.27 20.27
N ILE A 182 -13.46 -16.62 19.12
CA ILE A 182 -13.45 -15.17 18.96
C ILE A 182 -14.62 -14.79 18.05
N GLN A 183 -15.49 -13.89 18.51
CA GLN A 183 -16.54 -13.35 17.64
C GLN A 183 -15.92 -12.28 16.73
N ASN A 184 -16.09 -12.41 15.40
CA ASN A 184 -15.51 -11.50 14.41
C ASN A 184 -15.69 -10.03 14.84
N ARG A 185 -16.91 -9.59 15.09
CA ARG A 185 -17.22 -8.18 15.42
C ARG A 185 -16.69 -7.69 16.75
N GLN A 186 -16.15 -8.55 17.59
CA GLN A 186 -15.41 -8.14 18.79
C GLN A 186 -14.03 -7.60 18.49
N ILE A 187 -13.43 -8.04 17.37
CA ILE A 187 -12.09 -7.63 16.94
C ILE A 187 -12.10 -6.82 15.65
N THR A 188 -13.12 -6.96 14.80
CA THR A 188 -13.34 -6.20 13.55
C THR A 188 -14.81 -5.75 13.48
N PRO A 189 -15.16 -4.60 14.07
CA PRO A 189 -16.56 -4.16 14.20
C PRO A 189 -17.34 -3.99 12.90
N ASP A 190 -16.64 -3.71 11.80
CA ASP A 190 -17.16 -3.57 10.44
C ASP A 190 -16.84 -4.77 9.52
N ASP A 191 -16.47 -5.91 10.13
CA ASP A 191 -16.07 -7.16 9.48
C ASP A 191 -14.70 -7.11 8.76
N LEU A 192 -14.03 -5.95 8.71
CA LEU A 192 -12.75 -5.76 8.02
C LEU A 192 -11.68 -5.13 8.91
N HIS A 193 -11.96 -3.95 9.49
CA HIS A 193 -10.94 -3.19 10.20
C HIS A 193 -10.82 -3.62 11.66
N PRO A 194 -9.59 -3.98 12.11
CA PRO A 194 -9.36 -4.29 13.51
C PRO A 194 -9.62 -3.08 14.40
N ASN A 195 -10.31 -3.30 15.52
CA ASN A 195 -10.32 -2.34 16.61
C ASN A 195 -9.04 -2.48 17.46
N THR A 196 -8.95 -1.78 18.58
CA THR A 196 -7.77 -1.82 19.46
C THR A 196 -7.36 -3.24 19.84
N ASP A 197 -8.31 -4.12 20.18
CA ASP A 197 -8.03 -5.51 20.54
C ASP A 197 -7.55 -6.30 19.32
N GLY A 198 -8.21 -6.12 18.15
CA GLY A 198 -7.80 -6.73 16.91
C GLY A 198 -6.39 -6.31 16.48
N HIS A 199 -6.06 -5.02 16.58
CA HIS A 199 -4.70 -4.54 16.33
C HIS A 199 -3.65 -5.13 17.29
N ALA A 200 -4.02 -5.33 18.58
CA ALA A 200 -3.14 -5.97 19.54
C ALA A 200 -2.85 -7.44 19.15
N LEU A 201 -3.87 -8.19 18.69
CA LEU A 201 -3.69 -9.56 18.20
C LEU A 201 -2.78 -9.61 16.95
N LEU A 202 -2.96 -8.70 15.99
CA LEU A 202 -2.07 -8.60 14.84
C LEU A 202 -0.62 -8.36 15.28
N ALA A 203 -0.43 -7.42 16.21
CA ALA A 203 0.89 -7.11 16.75
C ALA A 203 1.51 -8.31 17.49
N GLU A 204 0.70 -9.08 18.24
CA GLU A 204 1.15 -10.30 18.93
C GLU A 204 1.71 -11.33 17.96
N VAL A 205 1.02 -11.60 16.85
CA VAL A 205 1.50 -12.54 15.80
C VAL A 205 2.80 -12.05 15.19
N ILE A 206 2.91 -10.75 14.89
CA ILE A 206 4.11 -10.18 14.28
C ILE A 206 5.28 -10.18 15.27
N THR A 207 5.04 -9.82 16.52
CA THR A 207 6.10 -9.75 17.55
C THR A 207 6.57 -11.13 17.99
N ASP A 208 5.72 -12.17 17.99
CA ASP A 208 6.14 -13.58 18.19
C ASP A 208 7.15 -14.00 17.11
N PHE A 209 6.90 -13.66 15.83
CA PHE A 209 7.87 -13.86 14.77
C PHE A 209 9.19 -13.13 15.06
N LEU A 210 9.13 -11.84 15.44
CA LEU A 210 10.31 -11.04 15.75
C LEU A 210 11.09 -11.60 16.96
N ASP A 211 10.41 -12.11 17.98
CA ASP A 211 11.05 -12.78 19.13
C ASP A 211 11.77 -14.06 18.72
N LYS A 212 11.20 -14.83 17.81
CA LYS A 212 11.86 -16.02 17.24
C LYS A 212 13.10 -15.64 16.44
N VAL A 213 13.04 -14.59 15.62
CA VAL A 213 14.23 -14.09 14.90
C VAL A 213 15.28 -13.58 15.88
N TYR A 214 14.85 -12.81 16.90
CA TYR A 214 15.75 -12.30 17.93
C TYR A 214 16.49 -13.43 18.70
N SER A 215 15.79 -14.52 19.01
CA SER A 215 16.36 -15.66 19.73
C SER A 215 17.47 -16.37 18.94
N GLN A 216 17.44 -16.31 17.61
CA GLN A 216 18.40 -16.92 16.70
C GLN A 216 19.28 -15.91 15.95
N MET A 217 19.30 -14.63 16.38
CA MET A 217 19.99 -13.59 15.62
C MET A 217 21.50 -13.76 15.51
N GLU A 218 22.12 -14.49 16.45
CA GLU A 218 23.56 -14.79 16.44
C GLU A 218 23.91 -16.03 15.58
N GLU A 219 22.91 -16.80 15.13
CA GLU A 219 23.13 -17.90 14.21
C GLU A 219 23.52 -17.39 12.83
N GLU A 220 24.53 -18.01 12.23
CA GLU A 220 25.01 -17.62 10.91
C GLU A 220 23.94 -17.85 9.83
N GLU A 221 23.72 -16.86 9.00
CA GLU A 221 22.89 -16.92 7.80
C GLU A 221 23.55 -16.10 6.70
N LYS A 222 23.48 -16.56 5.45
CA LYS A 222 24.12 -15.88 4.32
C LYS A 222 23.09 -15.05 3.57
N PRO A 223 23.49 -13.89 3.00
CA PRO A 223 22.62 -13.15 2.09
C PRO A 223 22.28 -13.99 0.87
N VAL A 224 21.12 -13.73 0.29
CA VAL A 224 20.69 -14.30 -0.99
C VAL A 224 20.58 -13.19 -2.01
N ASP A 225 20.97 -13.51 -3.25
CA ASP A 225 20.80 -12.60 -4.38
C ASP A 225 19.32 -12.51 -4.74
N MET A 226 18.89 -11.32 -5.18
CA MET A 226 17.52 -11.14 -5.65
C MET A 226 17.31 -11.91 -6.96
N PRO A 227 16.32 -12.83 -7.04
CA PRO A 227 16.09 -13.61 -8.24
C PRO A 227 15.53 -12.75 -9.38
N ALA A 228 15.49 -13.33 -10.59
CA ALA A 228 14.75 -12.76 -11.70
C ALA A 228 13.27 -12.60 -11.34
N PRO A 229 12.53 -11.67 -11.98
CA PRO A 229 11.10 -11.54 -11.72
C PRO A 229 10.33 -12.84 -11.98
N MET A 230 9.31 -13.08 -11.17
CA MET A 230 8.38 -14.19 -11.33
C MET A 230 7.28 -13.89 -12.37
N THR A 231 6.83 -12.63 -12.42
CA THR A 231 5.84 -12.12 -13.38
C THR A 231 6.52 -11.33 -14.51
N VAL A 232 5.75 -10.65 -15.35
CA VAL A 232 6.29 -9.72 -16.36
C VAL A 232 7.00 -8.53 -15.70
N ASN A 233 6.65 -8.24 -14.43
CA ASN A 233 7.25 -7.17 -13.62
C ASN A 233 7.11 -5.78 -14.22
N ALA A 234 5.97 -5.47 -14.84
CA ALA A 234 5.72 -4.17 -15.46
C ALA A 234 5.52 -3.02 -14.45
N TYR A 235 5.45 -3.32 -13.14
CA TYR A 235 5.14 -2.31 -12.12
C TYR A 235 6.34 -1.84 -11.29
N GLN A 236 7.50 -2.51 -11.34
CA GLN A 236 8.66 -2.15 -10.50
C GLN A 236 9.10 -0.70 -10.67
N ASN A 237 9.00 -0.14 -11.88
CA ASN A 237 9.40 1.23 -12.20
C ASN A 237 8.24 2.23 -12.14
N ALA A 238 7.14 1.87 -11.45
CA ALA A 238 5.98 2.74 -11.31
C ALA A 238 6.35 4.09 -10.66
N ARG A 239 5.84 5.17 -11.25
CA ARG A 239 6.00 6.55 -10.74
C ARG A 239 4.73 7.36 -10.97
N ARG A 240 4.55 8.37 -10.13
CA ARG A 240 3.42 9.30 -10.20
C ARG A 240 3.83 10.59 -10.89
N TYR A 241 2.96 11.08 -11.76
CA TYR A 241 3.03 12.41 -12.34
C TYR A 241 2.03 13.30 -11.59
N GLN A 242 2.55 14.25 -10.81
CA GLN A 242 1.80 15.19 -9.99
C GLN A 242 2.24 16.65 -10.29
N ASN A 243 1.55 17.66 -9.74
CA ASN A 243 1.81 19.04 -10.10
C ASN A 243 3.17 19.58 -9.65
N HIS A 244 3.81 18.93 -8.69
CA HIS A 244 5.15 19.31 -8.21
C HIS A 244 6.31 18.65 -9.00
N ASN A 245 6.03 17.61 -9.80
CA ASN A 245 7.06 16.85 -10.53
C ASN A 245 6.74 16.64 -12.02
N SER A 246 5.69 17.26 -12.55
CA SER A 246 5.31 17.19 -13.96
C SER A 246 4.68 18.50 -14.45
N THR A 247 4.73 18.73 -15.76
CA THR A 247 4.23 19.94 -16.42
C THR A 247 3.31 19.56 -17.58
N PRO A 248 2.08 19.11 -17.31
CA PRO A 248 1.11 18.81 -18.34
C PRO A 248 0.63 20.06 -19.08
N VAL A 249 0.09 19.88 -20.29
CA VAL A 249 -0.61 20.95 -21.00
C VAL A 249 -2.03 21.04 -20.47
N CYS A 250 -2.38 22.18 -19.87
CA CYS A 250 -3.67 22.42 -19.22
C CYS A 250 -4.55 23.40 -20.01
N GLN A 251 -5.82 23.04 -20.16
CA GLN A 251 -6.89 23.93 -20.66
C GLN A 251 -8.10 23.77 -19.73
N GLY A 252 -8.40 24.81 -18.94
CA GLY A 252 -9.47 24.77 -17.95
C GLY A 252 -9.19 23.90 -16.71
N TRP A 253 -7.94 23.50 -16.48
CA TRP A 253 -7.47 22.83 -15.28
C TRP A 253 -6.55 23.75 -14.47
N GLU A 254 -6.71 23.72 -13.15
CA GLU A 254 -5.89 24.48 -12.21
C GLU A 254 -5.12 23.53 -11.28
N ALA A 255 -3.84 23.81 -11.10
CA ALA A 255 -3.01 23.06 -10.15
C ALA A 255 -3.45 23.39 -8.71
N ASP A 256 -3.56 22.37 -7.85
CA ASP A 256 -3.82 22.56 -6.43
C ASP A 256 -2.59 23.23 -5.78
N PRO A 257 -2.73 24.45 -5.21
CA PRO A 257 -1.63 25.14 -4.56
C PRO A 257 -1.28 24.56 -3.17
N ALA A 258 -2.13 23.71 -2.61
CA ALA A 258 -1.94 23.16 -1.29
C ALA A 258 -0.90 22.04 -1.30
N LEU A 259 0.10 22.17 -0.39
CA LEU A 259 1.16 21.18 -0.27
C LEU A 259 0.72 19.98 0.57
N LYS A 260 1.11 18.77 0.13
CA LYS A 260 1.00 17.55 0.93
C LYS A 260 1.87 17.68 2.18
N LYS A 261 1.29 17.47 3.37
CA LYS A 261 1.99 17.52 4.66
C LYS A 261 2.16 16.13 5.28
N TYR A 262 1.20 15.26 5.05
CA TYR A 262 1.15 13.92 5.63
C TYR A 262 0.87 12.89 4.53
N VAL A 263 1.19 11.64 4.79
CA VAL A 263 0.90 10.52 3.87
C VAL A 263 -0.60 10.48 3.51
N ASN A 264 -1.47 10.76 4.48
CA ASN A 264 -2.93 10.74 4.32
C ASN A 264 -3.51 12.00 3.67
N ASP A 265 -2.71 12.99 3.33
CA ASP A 265 -3.15 14.14 2.52
C ASP A 265 -3.28 13.72 1.05
N MET A 266 -4.23 12.82 0.77
CA MET A 266 -4.37 12.16 -0.54
C MET A 266 -4.78 13.09 -1.66
N PHE A 267 -5.59 14.11 -1.34
CA PHE A 267 -6.12 15.09 -2.30
C PHE A 267 -5.27 16.37 -2.27
N ARG A 268 -3.98 16.21 -2.59
CA ARG A 268 -2.97 17.27 -2.72
C ARG A 268 -2.08 16.98 -3.93
N ASN A 269 -1.36 18.01 -4.37
CA ASN A 269 -0.43 17.93 -5.49
C ASN A 269 -1.08 17.55 -6.83
N GLY A 270 -2.39 17.72 -6.95
CA GLY A 270 -3.17 17.38 -8.14
C GLY A 270 -3.64 18.60 -8.90
N TRP A 271 -4.71 18.43 -9.67
CA TRP A 271 -5.38 19.48 -10.45
C TRP A 271 -6.89 19.38 -10.29
N THR A 272 -7.55 20.51 -10.45
CA THR A 272 -9.03 20.59 -10.44
C THR A 272 -9.57 21.16 -11.73
N ALA A 273 -10.76 20.72 -12.12
CA ALA A 273 -11.56 21.31 -13.21
C ALA A 273 -13.05 21.17 -12.94
N SER A 274 -13.85 22.14 -13.42
CA SER A 274 -15.32 22.18 -13.26
C SER A 274 -16.08 22.37 -14.57
N GLU A 275 -15.40 22.75 -15.66
CA GLU A 275 -16.06 23.09 -16.91
C GLU A 275 -15.99 21.93 -17.90
N LYS A 276 -17.14 21.61 -18.52
CA LYS A 276 -17.19 20.62 -19.60
C LYS A 276 -16.25 21.01 -20.75
N GLY A 277 -15.45 20.04 -21.20
CA GLY A 277 -14.45 20.24 -22.24
C GLY A 277 -13.09 20.67 -21.72
N ALA A 278 -12.93 20.95 -20.41
CA ALA A 278 -11.61 21.13 -19.81
C ALA A 278 -10.73 19.91 -20.09
N ASN A 279 -9.49 20.15 -20.51
CA ASN A 279 -8.56 19.12 -20.98
C ASN A 279 -7.18 19.29 -20.33
N ILE A 280 -6.59 18.18 -19.87
CA ILE A 280 -5.21 18.11 -19.38
C ILE A 280 -4.48 16.97 -20.08
N THR A 281 -3.27 17.23 -20.57
CA THR A 281 -2.49 16.25 -21.35
C THR A 281 -1.11 16.05 -20.74
N PHE A 282 -0.76 14.79 -20.49
CA PHE A 282 0.53 14.35 -19.98
C PHE A 282 1.33 13.60 -21.05
N ALA A 283 2.67 13.69 -20.98
CA ALA A 283 3.58 12.72 -21.58
C ALA A 283 4.00 11.74 -20.49
N VAL A 284 3.63 10.46 -20.65
CA VAL A 284 3.83 9.40 -19.64
C VAL A 284 4.65 8.27 -20.23
N GLU A 285 5.77 7.94 -19.61
CA GLU A 285 6.55 6.77 -20.00
C GLU A 285 6.02 5.52 -19.32
N GLY A 286 5.77 4.46 -20.08
CA GLY A 286 5.31 3.20 -19.51
C GLY A 286 4.89 2.14 -20.51
N THR A 287 4.51 0.99 -19.98
CA THR A 287 3.71 -0.07 -20.62
C THR A 287 2.35 -0.19 -19.93
N GLU A 288 2.27 0.33 -18.70
CA GLU A 288 1.09 0.36 -17.84
C GLU A 288 0.79 1.81 -17.48
N ILE A 289 -0.44 2.25 -17.69
CA ILE A 289 -0.86 3.61 -17.37
C ILE A 289 -2.13 3.57 -16.55
N ALA A 290 -2.15 4.30 -15.44
CA ALA A 290 -3.31 4.48 -14.58
C ALA A 290 -3.55 5.96 -14.28
N VAL A 291 -4.81 6.29 -14.00
CA VAL A 291 -5.24 7.63 -13.57
C VAL A 291 -5.80 7.55 -12.17
N GLN A 292 -5.32 8.41 -11.30
CA GLN A 292 -5.73 8.52 -9.92
C GLN A 292 -6.56 9.78 -9.71
N TYR A 293 -7.77 9.64 -9.19
CA TYR A 293 -8.70 10.75 -9.00
C TYR A 293 -9.55 10.57 -7.74
N ARG A 294 -10.19 11.64 -7.32
CA ARG A 294 -11.13 11.58 -6.21
C ARG A 294 -12.50 11.12 -6.69
N LYS A 295 -13.05 10.08 -6.06
CA LYS A 295 -14.49 9.85 -6.03
C LYS A 295 -15.06 10.49 -4.79
N SER A 296 -16.15 11.25 -4.94
CA SER A 296 -16.72 12.05 -3.86
C SER A 296 -18.11 11.59 -3.48
N VAL A 297 -18.37 11.55 -2.18
CA VAL A 297 -19.71 11.36 -1.60
C VAL A 297 -20.58 12.61 -1.72
N ASN A 298 -19.99 13.76 -2.09
CA ASN A 298 -20.71 15.01 -2.33
C ASN A 298 -21.21 15.03 -3.79
N LEU A 299 -22.45 14.68 -4.00
CA LEU A 299 -23.06 14.44 -5.30
C LEU A 299 -23.95 15.61 -5.74
N PRO A 300 -24.08 15.84 -7.06
CA PRO A 300 -23.34 15.20 -8.14
C PRO A 300 -21.89 15.69 -8.21
N ALA A 301 -21.05 14.92 -8.88
CA ALA A 301 -19.67 15.26 -9.20
C ALA A 301 -19.41 15.05 -10.71
N PRO A 302 -18.44 15.75 -11.32
CA PRO A 302 -18.16 15.65 -12.73
C PRO A 302 -17.69 14.27 -13.18
N ILE A 303 -17.85 13.95 -14.47
CA ILE A 303 -17.30 12.77 -15.12
C ILE A 303 -16.29 13.21 -16.17
N ALA A 304 -15.11 12.57 -16.16
CA ALA A 304 -14.08 12.74 -17.15
C ALA A 304 -13.90 11.46 -17.99
N VAL A 305 -13.08 11.55 -19.01
CA VAL A 305 -12.59 10.40 -19.79
C VAL A 305 -11.09 10.50 -19.93
N ALA A 306 -10.39 9.36 -19.82
CA ALA A 306 -8.97 9.24 -20.14
C ALA A 306 -8.78 8.58 -21.50
N VAL A 307 -7.95 9.16 -22.34
CA VAL A 307 -7.64 8.69 -23.70
C VAL A 307 -6.12 8.59 -23.83
N VAL A 308 -5.61 7.44 -24.25
CA VAL A 308 -4.17 7.21 -24.48
C VAL A 308 -3.89 7.23 -25.99
N ASP A 309 -2.91 8.03 -26.41
CA ASP A 309 -2.44 8.18 -27.79
C ASP A 309 -3.55 8.53 -28.82
N GLY A 310 -4.66 9.12 -28.34
CA GLY A 310 -5.80 9.50 -29.17
C GLY A 310 -6.71 8.34 -29.59
N ASP A 311 -6.58 7.17 -28.96
CA ASP A 311 -7.43 6.01 -29.19
C ASP A 311 -8.78 6.18 -28.45
N GLU A 312 -9.73 6.86 -29.09
CA GLU A 312 -11.08 7.12 -28.53
C GLU A 312 -11.90 5.82 -28.36
N GLU A 313 -11.57 4.74 -29.06
CA GLU A 313 -12.28 3.45 -28.94
C GLU A 313 -11.94 2.76 -27.59
N LYS A 314 -10.77 3.07 -27.05
CA LYS A 314 -10.30 2.56 -25.74
C LYS A 314 -10.41 3.60 -24.62
N ALA A 315 -11.17 4.66 -24.83
CA ALA A 315 -11.36 5.69 -23.83
C ALA A 315 -11.98 5.11 -22.53
N VAL A 316 -11.40 5.45 -21.38
CA VAL A 316 -11.83 4.94 -20.06
C VAL A 316 -12.56 6.04 -19.31
N PRO A 317 -13.84 5.83 -18.92
CA PRO A 317 -14.57 6.79 -18.11
C PRO A 317 -13.99 6.89 -16.69
N LEU A 318 -13.90 8.11 -16.19
CA LEU A 318 -13.45 8.45 -14.84
C LEU A 318 -14.62 9.15 -14.13
N ASP A 319 -15.47 8.36 -13.50
CA ASP A 319 -16.65 8.87 -12.78
C ASP A 319 -16.27 9.27 -11.36
N ALA A 320 -16.37 10.58 -11.05
CA ALA A 320 -16.05 11.11 -9.73
C ALA A 320 -17.19 10.97 -8.71
N ASN A 321 -18.36 10.42 -9.10
CA ASN A 321 -19.43 10.10 -8.18
C ASN A 321 -19.09 8.85 -7.36
N PHE A 322 -19.42 8.87 -6.06
CA PHE A 322 -19.20 7.77 -5.16
C PHE A 322 -20.44 7.48 -4.34
N ASP A 323 -21.05 6.33 -4.57
CA ASP A 323 -22.33 5.93 -3.97
C ASP A 323 -22.22 5.45 -2.51
N GLU A 324 -20.97 5.29 -2.00
CA GLU A 324 -20.72 4.93 -0.63
C GLU A 324 -20.87 6.13 0.32
N THR A 325 -20.88 5.87 1.64
CA THR A 325 -21.17 6.91 2.65
C THR A 325 -20.02 7.21 3.59
N TRP A 326 -18.89 6.52 3.45
CA TRP A 326 -17.78 6.61 4.41
C TRP A 326 -16.79 7.77 4.13
N GLY A 327 -16.92 8.46 3.02
CA GLY A 327 -16.11 9.64 2.68
C GLY A 327 -15.56 9.61 1.26
N ASP A 328 -14.87 10.67 0.87
CA ASP A 328 -14.21 10.74 -0.43
C ASP A 328 -13.16 9.65 -0.59
N CYS A 329 -13.17 8.97 -1.73
CA CYS A 329 -12.29 7.83 -2.03
C CYS A 329 -11.18 8.24 -3.01
N LEU A 330 -9.94 7.83 -2.71
CA LEU A 330 -8.84 7.87 -3.66
C LEU A 330 -8.98 6.67 -4.62
N TYR A 331 -9.45 6.92 -5.82
CA TYR A 331 -9.72 5.89 -6.81
C TYR A 331 -8.61 5.83 -7.86
N ILE A 332 -8.33 4.62 -8.34
CA ILE A 332 -7.35 4.36 -9.40
C ILE A 332 -8.01 3.58 -10.52
N SER A 333 -7.91 4.09 -11.75
CA SER A 333 -8.36 3.40 -12.96
C SER A 333 -7.18 3.10 -13.87
N THR A 334 -6.96 1.82 -14.19
CA THR A 334 -6.02 1.43 -15.24
C THR A 334 -6.60 1.85 -16.59
N VAL A 335 -5.86 2.66 -17.34
CA VAL A 335 -6.31 3.22 -18.64
C VAL A 335 -5.58 2.65 -19.83
N ALA A 336 -4.41 2.05 -19.62
CA ALA A 336 -3.72 1.21 -20.58
C ALA A 336 -2.93 0.13 -19.86
N ASN A 337 -2.85 -1.06 -20.46
CA ASN A 337 -2.22 -2.24 -19.89
C ASN A 337 -1.50 -3.01 -21.00
N HIS A 338 -0.24 -3.39 -20.74
CA HIS A 338 0.63 -4.13 -21.67
C HIS A 338 0.74 -3.50 -23.07
N ILE A 339 0.82 -2.16 -23.12
CA ILE A 339 1.10 -1.43 -24.36
C ILE A 339 2.61 -1.43 -24.65
N VAL A 340 3.00 -1.00 -25.83
CA VAL A 340 4.41 -0.92 -26.21
C VAL A 340 5.12 0.09 -25.31
N LYS A 341 6.28 -0.28 -24.75
CA LYS A 341 7.06 0.65 -23.92
C LYS A 341 7.44 1.90 -24.70
N GLY A 342 7.08 3.05 -24.16
CA GLY A 342 7.38 4.35 -24.81
C GLY A 342 6.81 5.52 -24.02
N ASN A 343 6.91 6.70 -24.62
CA ASN A 343 6.23 7.89 -24.14
C ASN A 343 4.84 7.97 -24.80
N HIS A 344 3.82 7.94 -23.99
CA HIS A 344 2.42 7.98 -24.38
C HIS A 344 1.80 9.33 -24.07
N LYS A 345 0.94 9.81 -24.95
CA LYS A 345 0.10 10.97 -24.69
C LYS A 345 -1.14 10.51 -23.92
N VAL A 346 -1.27 10.94 -22.67
CA VAL A 346 -2.45 10.67 -21.82
C VAL A 346 -3.26 11.95 -21.72
N GLU A 347 -4.45 11.94 -22.28
CA GLU A 347 -5.40 13.05 -22.26
C GLU A 347 -6.53 12.75 -21.29
N ILE A 348 -6.85 13.69 -20.38
CA ILE A 348 -7.98 13.59 -19.47
C ILE A 348 -8.89 14.79 -19.72
N ARG A 349 -10.15 14.51 -20.11
CA ARG A 349 -11.11 15.51 -20.55
C ARG A 349 -12.42 15.37 -19.80
N LEU A 350 -12.94 16.47 -19.24
CA LEU A 350 -14.28 16.52 -18.62
C LEU A 350 -15.36 16.37 -19.70
N THR A 351 -16.17 15.33 -19.58
CA THR A 351 -17.27 15.02 -20.54
C THR A 351 -18.64 15.38 -20.03
N GLN A 352 -18.85 15.32 -18.70
CA GLN A 352 -20.13 15.67 -18.07
C GLN A 352 -19.88 16.56 -16.86
N THR A 353 -20.62 17.64 -16.79
CA THR A 353 -20.69 18.57 -15.65
C THR A 353 -22.14 19.05 -15.49
N HIS A 354 -22.51 19.41 -14.28
CA HIS A 354 -23.85 19.94 -13.94
C HIS A 354 -23.71 21.28 -13.24
N GLU A 355 -24.65 22.15 -13.36
CA GLU A 355 -24.65 23.47 -12.69
C GLU A 355 -24.62 23.36 -11.15
N ASN A 356 -25.09 22.23 -10.62
CA ASN A 356 -25.15 21.93 -9.20
C ASN A 356 -24.09 20.90 -8.77
N ASP A 357 -23.03 20.69 -9.56
CA ASP A 357 -21.91 19.83 -9.09
C ASP A 357 -21.40 20.32 -7.72
N ALA A 358 -21.41 19.43 -6.74
CA ALA A 358 -21.07 19.76 -5.36
C ALA A 358 -19.58 20.00 -5.16
N VAL A 359 -18.75 19.40 -6.02
CA VAL A 359 -17.29 19.50 -5.99
C VAL A 359 -16.71 19.49 -7.41
N PRO A 360 -15.53 20.11 -7.63
CA PRO A 360 -14.82 19.95 -8.90
C PRO A 360 -14.29 18.52 -9.07
N PHE A 361 -14.05 18.11 -10.32
CA PHE A 361 -13.23 16.93 -10.58
C PHE A 361 -11.82 17.17 -10.02
N TYR A 362 -11.30 16.22 -9.24
CA TYR A 362 -9.95 16.28 -8.69
C TYR A 362 -9.09 15.15 -9.25
N LEU A 363 -8.18 15.48 -10.15
CA LEU A 363 -7.15 14.59 -10.66
C LEU A 363 -5.97 14.59 -9.68
N VAL A 364 -5.69 13.45 -9.06
CA VAL A 364 -4.62 13.32 -8.08
C VAL A 364 -3.26 13.09 -8.74
N SER A 365 -3.20 12.19 -9.72
CA SER A 365 -1.99 11.90 -10.49
C SER A 365 -2.29 11.07 -11.74
N VAL A 366 -1.35 11.05 -12.68
CA VAL A 366 -1.23 9.97 -13.65
C VAL A 366 -0.07 9.08 -13.20
N ILE A 367 -0.18 7.75 -13.39
CA ILE A 367 0.84 6.77 -13.04
C ILE A 367 1.29 6.10 -14.32
N GLY A 368 2.60 6.02 -14.52
CA GLY A 368 3.22 5.23 -15.57
C GLY A 368 4.16 4.21 -14.96
N SER A 369 4.22 2.99 -15.53
CA SER A 369 5.15 1.95 -15.10
C SER A 369 5.58 1.04 -16.26
N TYR A 370 6.69 0.30 -16.06
CA TYR A 370 7.24 -0.66 -17.02
C TYR A 370 8.22 -1.61 -16.34
#